data_1dbcf36f65c577e7abd7a48484e6643f
#
_entry.id   1dbcf36f65c577e7abd7a48484e6643f
#
_cell.length_a   1.000
_cell.length_b   1.000
_cell.length_c   1.000
_cell.angle_alpha   90.00
_cell.angle_beta   90.00
_cell.angle_gamma   90.00
#
_symmetry.space_group_name_H-M   'P 1'
#
loop_
_entity.id
_entity.type
_entity.pdbx_description
1 polymer ?
#
loop_
_entity_poly.entity_id
_entity_poly.type
_entity_poly.pdbx_seq_one_letter_code
_entity_poly.pdbx_strand_id
1 'polypeptide(L)'
;MTEDQLEQETLGWLAEVGYTHVYGPTIAYDGESPERDNYRQVVLVERLRSVMAKLNPKVPLAAREDALKQVLELGLPVQLSANRLFHRLLVSGVPVQYQKDGETRGDFVRLIDWVEVKANDWLAINQFSIQGPKHTRRPDIILFINGLPLVLLELKNPADIK
;
A
#
# COMPACT_ATOMS: atom_id res chain seq x y z
N MET A 1 -22.14 -21.60 3.74
CA MET A 1 -21.64 -20.19 3.75
C MET A 1 -21.29 -19.85 2.31
N THR A 2 -21.80 -18.75 1.77
CA THR A 2 -21.44 -18.27 0.43
C THR A 2 -20.08 -17.56 0.48
N GLU A 3 -19.42 -17.36 -0.67
CA GLU A 3 -18.18 -16.58 -0.74
C GLU A 3 -18.41 -15.13 -0.24
N ASP A 4 -19.52 -14.51 -0.60
CA ASP A 4 -19.89 -13.16 -0.11
C ASP A 4 -20.04 -13.12 1.42
N GLN A 5 -20.67 -14.13 2.03
CA GLN A 5 -20.78 -14.22 3.48
C GLN A 5 -19.40 -14.35 4.14
N LEU A 6 -18.52 -15.15 3.57
CA LEU A 6 -17.17 -15.33 4.07
C LEU A 6 -16.35 -14.02 3.94
N GLU A 7 -16.53 -13.29 2.83
CA GLU A 7 -15.89 -11.97 2.64
C GLU A 7 -16.34 -10.98 3.72
N GLN A 8 -17.64 -10.86 3.98
CA GLN A 8 -18.17 -9.97 5.01
C GLN A 8 -17.73 -10.35 6.42
N GLU A 9 -17.70 -11.64 6.77
CA GLU A 9 -17.18 -12.09 8.06
C GLU A 9 -15.69 -11.80 8.21
N THR A 10 -14.91 -12.03 7.14
CA THR A 10 -13.47 -11.72 7.14
C THR A 10 -13.20 -10.23 7.36
N LEU A 11 -13.96 -9.36 6.70
CA LEU A 11 -13.88 -7.92 6.91
C LEU A 11 -14.24 -7.53 8.34
N GLY A 12 -15.24 -8.20 8.96
CA GLY A 12 -15.59 -8.01 10.36
C GLY A 12 -14.42 -8.36 11.29
N TRP A 13 -13.79 -9.52 11.10
CA TRP A 13 -12.63 -9.92 11.90
C TRP A 13 -11.43 -8.99 11.72
N LEU A 14 -11.20 -8.51 10.49
CA LEU A 14 -10.13 -7.53 10.23
C LEU A 14 -10.41 -6.21 10.95
N ALA A 15 -11.66 -5.76 11.01
CA ALA A 15 -12.04 -4.57 11.76
C ALA A 15 -11.78 -4.74 13.28
N GLU A 16 -12.07 -5.91 13.85
CA GLU A 16 -11.80 -6.22 15.26
C GLU A 16 -10.31 -6.13 15.62
N VAL A 17 -9.42 -6.45 14.68
CA VAL A 17 -7.97 -6.36 14.88
C VAL A 17 -7.37 -5.02 14.44
N GLY A 18 -8.19 -4.04 14.05
CA GLY A 18 -7.78 -2.66 13.84
C GLY A 18 -7.67 -2.18 12.39
N TYR A 19 -8.13 -2.97 11.42
CA TYR A 19 -8.23 -2.51 10.03
C TYR A 19 -9.49 -1.67 9.82
N THR A 20 -9.35 -0.60 9.05
CA THR A 20 -10.50 0.16 8.53
C THR A 20 -10.94 -0.46 7.21
N HIS A 21 -12.21 -0.81 7.10
CA HIS A 21 -12.78 -1.30 5.84
C HIS A 21 -13.03 -0.15 4.87
N VAL A 22 -12.61 -0.34 3.62
CA VAL A 22 -12.89 0.57 2.50
C VAL A 22 -13.39 -0.27 1.32
N TYR A 23 -14.48 0.17 0.70
CA TYR A 23 -15.01 -0.50 -0.50
C TYR A 23 -14.25 -0.01 -1.74
N GLY A 24 -13.59 -0.91 -2.45
CA GLY A 24 -12.70 -0.60 -3.57
C GLY A 24 -13.33 0.26 -4.69
N PRO A 25 -14.57 0.00 -5.14
CA PRO A 25 -15.23 0.85 -6.11
C PRO A 25 -15.43 2.31 -5.68
N THR A 26 -15.60 2.59 -4.38
CA THR A 26 -15.74 3.97 -3.88
C THR A 26 -14.49 4.80 -4.13
N ILE A 27 -13.31 4.20 -3.99
CA ILE A 27 -12.01 4.87 -4.14
C ILE A 27 -11.37 4.65 -5.53
N ALA A 28 -12.06 3.98 -6.45
CA ALA A 28 -11.63 3.86 -7.84
C ALA A 28 -11.59 5.23 -8.52
N TYR A 29 -10.84 5.37 -9.61
CA TYR A 29 -10.68 6.65 -10.34
C TYR A 29 -12.02 7.23 -10.83
N ASP A 30 -13.02 6.38 -11.04
CA ASP A 30 -14.39 6.69 -11.45
C ASP A 30 -15.41 6.52 -10.32
N GLY A 31 -14.94 6.35 -9.08
CA GLY A 31 -15.76 6.20 -7.87
C GLY A 31 -16.21 7.54 -7.27
N GLU A 32 -16.94 7.46 -6.15
CA GLU A 32 -17.46 8.64 -5.45
C GLU A 32 -16.38 9.48 -4.75
N SER A 33 -15.29 8.83 -4.29
CA SER A 33 -14.19 9.47 -3.57
C SER A 33 -12.86 8.91 -4.07
N PRO A 34 -12.42 9.28 -5.28
CA PRO A 34 -11.25 8.68 -5.91
C PRO A 34 -9.96 8.88 -5.10
N GLU A 35 -9.22 7.80 -4.90
CA GLU A 35 -7.88 7.82 -4.31
C GLU A 35 -6.81 7.27 -5.27
N ARG A 36 -7.17 7.01 -6.52
CA ARG A 36 -6.29 6.48 -7.58
C ARG A 36 -6.68 7.05 -8.94
N ASP A 37 -5.69 7.23 -9.81
CA ASP A 37 -5.86 7.88 -11.12
C ASP A 37 -6.36 6.92 -12.21
N ASN A 38 -6.17 5.62 -12.01
CA ASN A 38 -6.56 4.56 -12.95
C ASN A 38 -6.50 3.18 -12.28
N TYR A 39 -7.02 2.14 -12.95
CA TYR A 39 -7.01 0.78 -12.42
C TYR A 39 -5.64 0.08 -12.42
N ARG A 40 -4.58 0.66 -12.99
CA ARG A 40 -3.21 0.13 -12.92
C ARG A 40 -2.48 0.59 -11.67
N GLN A 41 -2.89 1.70 -11.10
CA GLN A 41 -2.33 2.23 -9.87
C GLN A 41 -2.79 1.39 -8.69
N VAL A 42 -1.87 0.67 -8.05
CA VAL A 42 -2.15 -0.18 -6.88
C VAL A 42 -1.76 0.48 -5.57
N VAL A 43 -0.83 1.43 -5.58
CA VAL A 43 -0.45 2.20 -4.40
C VAL A 43 -1.41 3.38 -4.23
N LEU A 44 -1.92 3.59 -3.03
CA LEU A 44 -2.69 4.78 -2.66
C LEU A 44 -1.72 5.91 -2.32
N VAL A 45 -1.30 6.62 -3.37
CA VAL A 45 -0.14 7.53 -3.34
C VAL A 45 -0.30 8.66 -2.33
N GLU A 46 -1.49 9.27 -2.24
CA GLU A 46 -1.72 10.39 -1.32
C GLU A 46 -1.71 9.94 0.15
N ARG A 47 -2.19 8.73 0.44
CA ARG A 47 -2.08 8.15 1.78
C ARG A 47 -0.62 7.92 2.15
N LEU A 48 0.16 7.33 1.24
CA LEU A 48 1.60 7.10 1.45
C LEU A 48 2.35 8.41 1.64
N ARG A 49 2.10 9.41 0.79
CA ARG A 49 2.70 10.75 0.89
C ARG A 49 2.42 11.40 2.25
N SER A 50 1.18 11.33 2.71
CA SER A 50 0.76 11.87 4.00
C SER A 50 1.49 11.21 5.18
N VAL A 51 1.60 9.88 5.15
CA VAL A 51 2.31 9.14 6.21
C VAL A 51 3.81 9.42 6.17
N MET A 52 4.43 9.43 4.98
CA MET A 52 5.85 9.80 4.83
C MET A 52 6.14 11.18 5.41
N ALA A 53 5.24 12.14 5.24
CA ALA A 53 5.39 13.48 5.84
C ALA A 53 5.36 13.44 7.37
N LYS A 54 4.47 12.65 7.96
CA LYS A 54 4.34 12.48 9.41
C LYS A 54 5.54 11.75 10.03
N LEU A 55 6.00 10.68 9.38
CA LEU A 55 7.10 9.85 9.91
C LEU A 55 8.48 10.51 9.74
N ASN A 56 8.62 11.41 8.76
CA ASN A 56 9.92 12.01 8.40
C ASN A 56 9.86 13.55 8.40
N PRO A 57 9.49 14.20 9.51
CA PRO A 57 9.27 15.64 9.52
C PRO A 57 10.56 16.46 9.29
N LYS A 58 11.73 15.86 9.53
CA LYS A 58 13.04 16.51 9.36
C LYS A 58 13.59 16.38 7.94
N VAL A 59 13.07 15.46 7.14
CA VAL A 59 13.48 15.25 5.75
C VAL A 59 12.77 16.26 4.85
N PRO A 60 13.47 17.01 3.98
CA PRO A 60 12.85 17.96 3.08
C PRO A 60 11.82 17.32 2.14
N LEU A 61 10.82 18.11 1.72
CA LEU A 61 9.76 17.64 0.81
C LEU A 61 10.34 16.99 -0.45
N ALA A 62 11.32 17.65 -1.10
CA ALA A 62 11.94 17.14 -2.32
C ALA A 62 12.56 15.75 -2.13
N ALA A 63 13.22 15.50 -0.99
CA ALA A 63 13.81 14.19 -0.69
C ALA A 63 12.73 13.13 -0.37
N ARG A 64 11.61 13.53 0.24
CA ARG A 64 10.47 12.62 0.43
C ARG A 64 9.78 12.25 -0.89
N GLU A 65 9.64 13.20 -1.82
CA GLU A 65 9.10 12.93 -3.16
C GLU A 65 10.05 12.04 -3.98
N ASP A 66 11.37 12.20 -3.84
CA ASP A 66 12.35 11.28 -4.44
C ASP A 66 12.20 9.86 -3.86
N ALA A 67 12.04 9.73 -2.55
CA ALA A 67 11.76 8.44 -1.91
C ALA A 67 10.46 7.81 -2.41
N LEU A 68 9.39 8.60 -2.55
CA LEU A 68 8.12 8.14 -3.10
C LEU A 68 8.29 7.60 -4.52
N LYS A 69 9.01 8.32 -5.37
CA LYS A 69 9.33 7.89 -6.72
C LYS A 69 10.09 6.56 -6.74
N GLN A 70 11.09 6.39 -5.88
CA GLN A 70 11.84 5.13 -5.76
C GLN A 70 10.92 3.96 -5.40
N VAL A 71 9.92 4.15 -4.52
CA VAL A 71 8.95 3.11 -4.14
C VAL A 71 8.02 2.76 -5.31
N LEU A 72 7.56 3.76 -6.07
CA LEU A 72 6.65 3.56 -7.20
C LEU A 72 7.34 2.97 -8.43
N GLU A 73 8.63 3.24 -8.62
CA GLU A 73 9.41 2.87 -9.80
C GLU A 73 10.61 1.98 -9.41
N LEU A 74 10.34 0.75 -8.94
CA LEU A 74 11.44 -0.16 -8.54
C LEU A 74 12.36 -0.57 -9.69
N GLY A 75 11.91 -0.48 -10.94
CA GLY A 75 12.73 -0.57 -12.14
C GLY A 75 13.44 -1.92 -12.39
N LEU A 76 13.12 -2.96 -11.63
CA LEU A 76 13.78 -4.27 -11.71
C LEU A 76 12.96 -5.25 -12.56
N PRO A 77 13.57 -5.88 -13.59
CA PRO A 77 12.87 -6.78 -14.50
C PRO A 77 12.49 -8.12 -13.86
N VAL A 78 13.17 -8.52 -12.78
CA VAL A 78 12.94 -9.78 -12.07
C VAL A 78 12.09 -9.54 -10.84
N GLN A 79 10.91 -10.14 -10.79
CA GLN A 79 9.95 -9.97 -9.69
C GLN A 79 10.54 -10.29 -8.31
N LEU A 80 11.34 -11.36 -8.20
CA LEU A 80 11.98 -11.71 -6.93
C LEU A 80 12.93 -10.61 -6.43
N SER A 81 13.70 -10.02 -7.35
CA SER A 81 14.61 -8.92 -7.01
C SER A 81 13.86 -7.65 -6.63
N ALA A 82 12.75 -7.35 -7.33
CA ALA A 82 11.86 -6.25 -6.99
C ALA A 82 11.24 -6.43 -5.60
N ASN A 83 10.75 -7.62 -5.27
CA ASN A 83 10.18 -7.94 -3.96
C ASN A 83 11.23 -7.83 -2.84
N ARG A 84 12.46 -8.30 -3.07
CA ARG A 84 13.56 -8.15 -2.08
C ARG A 84 13.92 -6.69 -1.85
N LEU A 85 14.00 -5.90 -2.90
CA LEU A 85 14.25 -4.46 -2.79
C LEU A 85 13.11 -3.80 -2.03
N PHE A 86 11.87 -4.04 -2.42
CA PHE A 86 10.70 -3.48 -1.75
C PHE A 86 10.66 -3.83 -0.27
N HIS A 87 10.89 -5.08 0.09
CA HIS A 87 10.98 -5.50 1.49
C HIS A 87 12.06 -4.74 2.27
N ARG A 88 13.23 -4.52 1.66
CA ARG A 88 14.30 -3.71 2.27
C ARG A 88 13.85 -2.27 2.50
N LEU A 89 13.17 -1.65 1.52
CA LEU A 89 12.65 -0.29 1.67
C LEU A 89 11.60 -0.19 2.78
N LEU A 90 10.75 -1.21 2.94
CA LEU A 90 9.78 -1.27 4.04
C LEU A 90 10.45 -1.33 5.42
N VAL A 91 11.46 -2.17 5.56
CA VAL A 91 12.12 -2.43 6.86
C VAL A 91 13.09 -1.32 7.23
N SER A 92 13.92 -0.90 6.28
CA SER A 92 15.04 0.03 6.54
C SER A 92 14.75 1.48 6.18
N GLY A 93 13.66 1.74 5.45
CA GLY A 93 13.38 3.02 4.84
C GLY A 93 14.06 3.19 3.48
N VAL A 94 13.68 4.25 2.77
CA VAL A 94 14.16 4.59 1.44
C VAL A 94 15.36 5.53 1.57
N PRO A 95 16.55 5.16 1.05
CA PRO A 95 17.73 6.02 1.13
C PRO A 95 17.56 7.24 0.23
N VAL A 96 17.84 8.42 0.78
CA VAL A 96 17.80 9.72 0.07
C VAL A 96 19.02 10.54 0.38
N GLN A 97 19.34 11.47 -0.51
CA GLN A 97 20.37 12.50 -0.30
C GLN A 97 19.79 13.87 -0.59
N TYR A 98 20.15 14.86 0.21
CA TYR A 98 19.71 16.24 0.03
C TYR A 98 20.73 17.22 0.57
N GLN A 99 20.65 18.48 0.13
CA GLN A 99 21.48 19.56 0.62
C GLN A 99 20.86 20.21 1.85
N LYS A 100 21.66 20.41 2.89
CA LYS A 100 21.26 21.15 4.08
C LYS A 100 22.47 21.92 4.62
N ASP A 101 22.30 23.22 4.79
CA ASP A 101 23.33 24.12 5.30
C ASP A 101 24.65 24.08 4.47
N GLY A 102 24.53 23.85 3.15
CA GLY A 102 25.67 23.74 2.23
C GLY A 102 26.36 22.37 2.20
N GLU A 103 25.88 21.42 2.98
CA GLU A 103 26.42 20.06 3.04
C GLU A 103 25.44 19.04 2.46
N THR A 104 26.00 18.00 1.81
CA THR A 104 25.19 16.83 1.39
C THR A 104 24.92 15.93 2.58
N ARG A 105 23.66 15.66 2.87
CA ARG A 105 23.23 14.74 3.91
C ARG A 105 22.53 13.54 3.31
N GLY A 106 22.83 12.33 3.86
CA GLY A 106 22.12 11.11 3.61
C GLY A 106 21.11 10.84 4.74
N ASP A 107 19.95 10.31 4.39
CA ASP A 107 18.92 9.93 5.35
C ASP A 107 18.09 8.73 4.81
N PHE A 108 17.24 8.16 5.67
CA PHE A 108 16.29 7.12 5.30
C PHE A 108 14.87 7.61 5.54
N VAL A 109 14.06 7.62 4.49
CA VAL A 109 12.63 7.95 4.58
C VAL A 109 11.85 6.73 5.00
N ARG A 110 11.29 6.75 6.21
CA ARG A 110 10.48 5.66 6.74
C ARG A 110 9.11 5.62 6.07
N LEU A 111 8.69 4.41 5.70
CA LEU A 111 7.39 4.13 5.10
C LEU A 111 6.40 3.56 6.10
N ILE A 112 6.89 2.93 7.18
CA ILE A 112 6.12 2.27 8.23
C ILE A 112 6.65 2.72 9.58
N ASP A 113 5.75 2.95 10.53
CA ASP A 113 6.10 3.14 11.94
C ASP A 113 6.18 1.79 12.63
N TRP A 114 7.40 1.30 12.84
CA TRP A 114 7.68 0.05 13.53
C TRP A 114 7.67 0.17 15.05
N VAL A 115 7.66 1.39 15.57
CA VAL A 115 7.67 1.67 17.02
C VAL A 115 6.24 1.84 17.50
N GLU A 116 5.50 2.78 16.89
CA GLU A 116 4.08 3.01 17.19
C GLU A 116 3.22 2.38 16.09
N VAL A 117 3.12 1.05 16.13
CA VAL A 117 2.48 0.24 15.07
C VAL A 117 1.04 0.68 14.81
N LYS A 118 0.30 1.10 15.84
CA LYS A 118 -1.09 1.57 15.73
C LYS A 118 -1.22 2.93 15.02
N ALA A 119 -0.12 3.68 14.90
CA ALA A 119 -0.11 4.96 14.20
C ALA A 119 -0.11 4.83 12.66
N ASN A 120 0.11 3.61 12.15
CA ASN A 120 0.00 3.34 10.73
C ASN A 120 -1.47 3.32 10.26
N ASP A 121 -1.68 3.62 8.99
CA ASP A 121 -2.99 3.54 8.33
C ASP A 121 -3.25 2.10 7.84
N TRP A 122 -4.08 1.36 8.57
CA TRP A 122 -4.41 -0.04 8.31
C TRP A 122 -5.73 -0.15 7.56
N LEU A 123 -5.70 -0.58 6.29
CA LEU A 123 -6.91 -0.72 5.48
C LEU A 123 -7.12 -2.16 5.03
N ALA A 124 -8.36 -2.61 5.07
CA ALA A 124 -8.86 -3.79 4.38
C ALA A 124 -9.78 -3.33 3.25
N ILE A 125 -9.36 -3.52 2.01
CA ILE A 125 -10.09 -3.08 0.83
C ILE A 125 -10.59 -4.29 0.06
N ASN A 126 -11.90 -4.44 -0.05
CA ASN A 126 -12.53 -5.47 -0.86
C ASN A 126 -12.89 -4.95 -2.26
N GLN A 127 -13.03 -5.86 -3.21
CA GLN A 127 -13.45 -5.56 -4.60
C GLN A 127 -12.54 -4.52 -5.29
N PHE A 128 -11.25 -4.52 -4.98
CA PHE A 128 -10.24 -3.62 -5.55
C PHE A 128 -9.81 -4.10 -6.93
N SER A 129 -10.33 -3.50 -7.99
CA SER A 129 -9.99 -3.87 -9.37
C SER A 129 -8.59 -3.41 -9.76
N ILE A 130 -7.80 -4.31 -10.35
CA ILE A 130 -6.44 -4.07 -10.84
C ILE A 130 -6.35 -4.43 -12.32
N GLN A 131 -6.00 -3.47 -13.14
CA GLN A 131 -5.75 -3.69 -14.57
C GLN A 131 -4.30 -4.06 -14.81
N GLY A 132 -4.06 -5.34 -15.08
CA GLY A 132 -2.76 -5.81 -15.58
C GLY A 132 -2.60 -5.63 -17.10
N PRO A 133 -1.44 -6.03 -17.67
CA PRO A 133 -1.18 -5.90 -19.10
C PRO A 133 -2.14 -6.69 -20.00
N LYS A 134 -2.65 -7.83 -19.52
CA LYS A 134 -3.51 -8.75 -20.29
C LYS A 134 -4.91 -8.92 -19.69
N HIS A 135 -5.05 -8.81 -18.38
CA HIS A 135 -6.29 -9.11 -17.66
C HIS A 135 -6.54 -8.11 -16.53
N THR A 136 -7.81 -7.83 -16.29
CA THR A 136 -8.24 -7.18 -15.04
C THR A 136 -8.46 -8.27 -13.99
N ARG A 137 -7.98 -8.04 -12.78
CA ARG A 137 -8.18 -8.90 -11.60
C ARG A 137 -8.87 -8.11 -10.50
N ARG A 138 -9.63 -8.80 -9.69
CA ARG A 138 -10.33 -8.22 -8.55
C ARG A 138 -10.27 -9.21 -7.39
N PRO A 139 -9.18 -9.15 -6.59
CA PRO A 139 -9.05 -9.94 -5.38
C PRO A 139 -10.19 -9.68 -4.41
N ASP A 140 -10.52 -10.67 -3.58
CA ASP A 140 -11.59 -10.51 -2.60
C ASP A 140 -11.24 -9.41 -1.61
N ILE A 141 -10.06 -9.49 -0.96
CA ILE A 141 -9.59 -8.44 -0.04
C ILE A 141 -8.09 -8.19 -0.25
N ILE A 142 -7.69 -6.93 -0.23
CA ILE A 142 -6.28 -6.53 -0.13
C ILE A 142 -6.08 -5.75 1.16
N LEU A 143 -5.03 -6.11 1.92
CA LEU A 143 -4.62 -5.36 3.10
C LEU A 143 -3.55 -4.34 2.73
N PHE A 144 -3.80 -3.10 3.11
CA PHE A 144 -2.90 -1.98 2.89
C PHE A 144 -2.35 -1.48 4.23
N ILE A 145 -1.09 -1.09 4.22
CA ILE A 145 -0.48 -0.33 5.31
C ILE A 145 0.08 0.96 4.71
N ASN A 146 -0.39 2.10 5.20
CA ASN A 146 0.05 3.42 4.74
C ASN A 146 -0.10 3.62 3.22
N GLY A 147 -1.13 3.04 2.62
CA GLY A 147 -1.36 3.09 1.18
C GLY A 147 -0.59 2.06 0.35
N LEU A 148 0.23 1.21 0.97
CA LEU A 148 0.99 0.14 0.30
C LEU A 148 0.22 -1.18 0.36
N PRO A 149 -0.06 -1.85 -0.78
CA PRO A 149 -0.73 -3.14 -0.83
C PRO A 149 0.25 -4.25 -0.43
N LEU A 150 0.07 -4.87 0.74
CA LEU A 150 1.03 -5.83 1.29
C LEU A 150 0.53 -7.26 1.35
N VAL A 151 -0.79 -7.48 1.49
CA VAL A 151 -1.37 -8.83 1.58
C VAL A 151 -2.59 -8.92 0.67
N LEU A 152 -2.68 -10.00 -0.06
CA LEU A 152 -3.83 -10.34 -0.90
C LEU A 152 -4.51 -11.59 -0.34
N LEU A 153 -5.81 -11.50 -0.12
CA LEU A 153 -6.66 -12.60 0.33
C LEU A 153 -7.60 -13.01 -0.81
N GLU A 154 -7.56 -14.30 -1.16
CA GLU A 154 -8.50 -14.98 -2.04
C GLU A 154 -9.26 -16.00 -1.19
N LEU A 155 -10.57 -15.82 -1.08
CA LEU A 155 -11.42 -16.62 -0.24
C LEU A 155 -12.05 -17.75 -1.08
N LYS A 156 -12.12 -18.95 -0.51
CA LYS A 156 -12.73 -20.10 -1.17
C LYS A 156 -13.75 -20.76 -0.26
N ASN A 157 -14.90 -21.05 -0.81
CA ASN A 157 -15.90 -21.86 -0.13
C ASN A 157 -15.40 -23.32 -0.06
N PRO A 158 -15.26 -23.91 1.13
CA PRO A 158 -14.85 -25.31 1.27
C PRO A 158 -15.75 -26.30 0.52
N ALA A 159 -17.01 -25.95 0.27
CA ALA A 159 -17.97 -26.80 -0.47
C ALA A 159 -17.70 -26.84 -1.99
N ASP A 160 -16.90 -25.92 -2.52
CA ASP A 160 -16.60 -25.81 -3.95
C ASP A 160 -15.28 -26.49 -4.35
N ILE A 161 -14.62 -27.19 -3.43
CA ILE A 161 -13.45 -28.01 -3.73
C ILE A 161 -13.93 -29.26 -4.48
N LYS A 162 -13.80 -29.21 -5.81
CA LYS A 162 -13.88 -30.39 -6.69
C LYS A 162 -12.49 -30.95 -6.93
#